data_c0ddfbe2a384c4708a89444334699f9a
#
_entry.id   c0ddfbe2a384c4708a89444334699f9a
#
_cell.length_a   1.000
_cell.length_b   1.000
_cell.length_c   1.000
_cell.angle_alpha   90.00
_cell.angle_beta   90.00
_cell.angle_gamma   90.00
#
_symmetry.space_group_name_H-M   'P 1'
#
loop_
_entity.id
_entity.type
_entity.pdbx_description
1 polymer ?
#
loop_
_entity_poly.entity_id
_entity_poly.type
_entity_poly.pdbx_seq_one_letter_code
_entity_poly.pdbx_strand_id
1 'polypeptide(L)'
;DDHILVMGLGGVGMMGLQFARSLFSCKILAADIDPNKLQAARGAGAHEVYNTSDELSLMKLLDDTKGGVKAVVDFVGAEKTLKYSLDSTKKGGQIIVVGLFGGAFQMPIPMFPLSAKSIGGSFVGSLDETREMLNLVKTGKVDPIPVSSRGMKEATKTLDDLRDGAITGRVVLQP
;
A
#
# COMPACT_ATOMS: atom_id res chain seq x y z
N ASP A 1 7.20 -17.12 10.13
CA ASP A 1 7.72 -16.10 9.17
C ASP A 1 6.59 -15.54 8.33
N ASP A 2 5.79 -14.66 8.92
CA ASP A 2 4.72 -13.99 8.19
C ASP A 2 5.24 -12.71 7.51
N HIS A 3 4.61 -12.33 6.39
CA HIS A 3 4.92 -11.12 5.64
C HIS A 3 3.64 -10.32 5.42
N ILE A 4 3.75 -8.99 5.43
CA ILE A 4 2.69 -8.07 5.05
C ILE A 4 3.14 -7.32 3.80
N LEU A 5 2.28 -7.23 2.79
CA LEU A 5 2.50 -6.47 1.58
C LEU A 5 1.69 -5.17 1.61
N VAL A 6 2.36 -4.05 1.45
CA VAL A 6 1.76 -2.74 1.20
C VAL A 6 1.71 -2.50 -0.30
N MET A 7 0.52 -2.48 -0.88
CA MET A 7 0.27 -2.29 -2.30
C MET A 7 -0.14 -0.86 -2.59
N GLY A 8 0.60 -0.18 -3.47
CA GLY A 8 0.38 1.22 -3.82
C GLY A 8 1.08 2.19 -2.87
N LEU A 9 2.14 2.84 -3.36
CA LEU A 9 3.06 3.66 -2.57
C LEU A 9 2.85 5.17 -2.80
N GLY A 10 1.59 5.58 -2.96
CA GLY A 10 1.19 6.98 -2.87
C GLY A 10 1.30 7.50 -1.43
N GLY A 11 0.87 8.74 -1.20
CA GLY A 11 1.00 9.36 0.12
C GLY A 11 0.37 8.56 1.26
N VAL A 12 -0.79 7.89 1.05
CA VAL A 12 -1.42 7.05 2.09
C VAL A 12 -0.67 5.74 2.24
N GLY A 13 -0.29 5.06 1.14
CA GLY A 13 0.43 3.79 1.20
C GLY A 13 1.82 3.90 1.82
N MET A 14 2.56 5.00 1.56
CA MET A 14 3.84 5.26 2.22
C MET A 14 3.68 5.47 3.73
N MET A 15 2.61 6.15 4.18
CA MET A 15 2.28 6.21 5.61
C MET A 15 1.89 4.84 6.15
N GLY A 16 1.09 4.07 5.39
CA GLY A 16 0.75 2.68 5.74
C GLY A 16 1.98 1.80 5.94
N LEU A 17 3.02 1.96 5.10
CA LEU A 17 4.31 1.29 5.25
C LEU A 17 4.99 1.66 6.58
N GLN A 18 5.03 2.96 6.93
CA GLN A 18 5.63 3.43 8.18
C GLN A 18 4.90 2.89 9.41
N PHE A 19 3.55 2.93 9.40
CA PHE A 19 2.75 2.36 10.49
C PHE A 19 2.92 0.85 10.59
N ALA A 20 2.91 0.13 9.46
CA ALA A 20 3.11 -1.32 9.48
C ALA A 20 4.46 -1.70 10.09
N ARG A 21 5.53 -0.98 9.74
CA ARG A 21 6.86 -1.19 10.34
C ARG A 21 6.92 -0.90 11.85
N SER A 22 6.14 0.07 12.30
CA SER A 22 6.09 0.42 13.72
C SER A 22 5.27 -0.57 14.55
N LEU A 23 4.23 -1.17 13.96
CA LEU A 23 3.25 -2.00 14.67
C LEU A 23 3.55 -3.50 14.60
N PHE A 24 4.21 -3.97 13.54
CA PHE A 24 4.42 -5.39 13.31
C PHE A 24 5.90 -5.76 13.32
N SER A 25 6.22 -6.89 13.92
CA SER A 25 7.56 -7.46 13.92
C SER A 25 7.91 -8.32 12.71
N CYS A 26 6.93 -8.61 11.87
CA CYS A 26 7.13 -9.37 10.63
C CYS A 26 7.75 -8.50 9.52
N LYS A 27 8.20 -9.14 8.44
CA LYS A 27 8.72 -8.40 7.28
C LYS A 27 7.60 -7.63 6.58
N ILE A 28 7.83 -6.35 6.35
CA ILE A 28 6.94 -5.49 5.56
C ILE A 28 7.51 -5.35 4.16
N LEU A 29 6.75 -5.78 3.19
CA LEU A 29 7.05 -5.73 1.76
C LEU A 29 6.26 -4.59 1.13
N ALA A 30 6.71 -4.07 -0.01
CA ALA A 30 6.02 -2.99 -0.70
C ALA A 30 5.93 -3.24 -2.20
N ALA A 31 4.85 -2.83 -2.83
CA ALA A 31 4.65 -2.99 -4.26
C ALA A 31 4.01 -1.75 -4.91
N ASP A 32 4.52 -1.37 -6.06
CA ASP A 32 4.00 -0.29 -6.90
C ASP A 32 4.43 -0.53 -8.36
N ILE A 33 3.90 0.23 -9.30
CA ILE A 33 4.34 0.26 -10.69
C ILE A 33 5.50 1.23 -10.93
N ASP A 34 5.70 2.21 -10.04
CA ASP A 34 6.65 3.31 -10.19
C ASP A 34 7.99 2.97 -9.50
N PRO A 35 9.10 2.87 -10.25
CA PRO A 35 10.41 2.56 -9.69
C PRO A 35 10.89 3.59 -8.65
N ASN A 36 10.54 4.87 -8.79
CA ASN A 36 10.95 5.91 -7.84
C ASN A 36 10.25 5.72 -6.50
N LYS A 37 8.95 5.36 -6.51
CA LYS A 37 8.20 5.04 -5.29
C LYS A 37 8.73 3.77 -4.62
N LEU A 38 9.11 2.77 -5.41
CA LEU A 38 9.74 1.55 -4.89
C LEU A 38 11.08 1.87 -4.22
N GLN A 39 11.91 2.73 -4.82
CA GLN A 39 13.16 3.18 -4.21
C GLN A 39 12.90 3.97 -2.91
N ALA A 40 11.91 4.86 -2.91
CA ALA A 40 11.51 5.59 -1.70
C ALA A 40 11.04 4.64 -0.59
N ALA A 41 10.28 3.59 -0.92
CA ALA A 41 9.84 2.59 0.04
C ALA A 41 11.01 1.77 0.61
N ARG A 42 12.04 1.45 -0.19
CA ARG A 42 13.28 0.85 0.34
C ARG A 42 13.97 1.78 1.34
N GLY A 43 14.10 3.06 1.00
CA GLY A 43 14.66 4.07 1.90
C GLY A 43 13.86 4.25 3.19
N ALA A 44 12.54 4.10 3.09
CA ALA A 44 11.62 4.09 4.22
C ALA A 44 11.61 2.75 5.00
N GLY A 45 12.44 1.78 4.59
CA GLY A 45 12.73 0.52 5.28
C GLY A 45 11.78 -0.63 4.94
N ALA A 46 11.14 -0.64 3.77
CA ALA A 46 10.57 -1.86 3.24
C ALA A 46 11.65 -2.94 3.12
N HIS A 47 11.37 -4.14 3.56
CA HIS A 47 12.34 -5.24 3.54
C HIS A 47 12.63 -5.72 2.11
N GLU A 48 11.60 -5.74 1.27
CA GLU A 48 11.70 -5.97 -0.18
C GLU A 48 10.64 -5.14 -0.92
N VAL A 49 10.92 -4.86 -2.19
CA VAL A 49 9.99 -4.13 -3.07
C VAL A 49 9.78 -4.85 -4.39
N TYR A 50 8.57 -4.76 -4.94
CA TYR A 50 8.14 -5.47 -6.14
C TYR A 50 7.49 -4.50 -7.13
N ASN A 51 8.00 -4.47 -8.35
CA ASN A 51 7.37 -3.72 -9.44
C ASN A 51 6.26 -4.56 -10.06
N THR A 52 5.01 -4.19 -9.84
CA THR A 52 3.86 -4.95 -10.34
C THR A 52 3.63 -4.84 -11.84
N SER A 53 4.40 -4.00 -12.55
CA SER A 53 4.43 -3.98 -14.02
C SER A 53 5.36 -5.04 -14.60
N ASP A 54 6.23 -5.63 -13.79
CA ASP A 54 7.13 -6.70 -14.21
C ASP A 54 6.40 -8.05 -14.11
N GLU A 55 6.35 -8.78 -15.23
CA GLU A 55 5.69 -10.09 -15.30
C GLU A 55 6.26 -11.13 -14.34
N LEU A 56 7.54 -11.01 -13.98
CA LEU A 56 8.22 -11.92 -13.05
C LEU A 56 8.05 -11.51 -11.59
N SER A 57 7.50 -10.33 -11.33
CA SER A 57 7.38 -9.76 -9.99
C SER A 57 6.61 -10.66 -9.01
N LEU A 58 5.48 -11.19 -9.45
CA LEU A 58 4.67 -12.10 -8.63
C LEU A 58 5.44 -13.38 -8.30
N MET A 59 6.10 -13.96 -9.28
CA MET A 59 6.88 -15.19 -9.11
C MET A 59 8.01 -14.98 -8.10
N LYS A 60 8.73 -13.85 -8.23
CA LYS A 60 9.76 -13.46 -7.28
C LYS A 60 9.21 -13.29 -5.86
N LEU A 61 8.06 -12.63 -5.70
CA LEU A 61 7.42 -12.46 -4.39
C LEU A 61 7.05 -13.82 -3.77
N LEU A 62 6.46 -14.72 -4.55
CA LEU A 62 6.08 -16.05 -4.07
C LEU A 62 7.29 -16.88 -3.63
N ASP A 63 8.41 -16.77 -4.34
CA ASP A 63 9.67 -17.44 -3.98
C ASP A 63 10.28 -16.85 -2.70
N ASP A 64 10.42 -15.53 -2.63
CA ASP A 64 10.96 -14.80 -1.47
C ASP A 64 10.14 -15.04 -0.18
N THR A 65 8.82 -15.27 -0.34
CA THR A 65 7.89 -15.47 0.78
C THR A 65 7.51 -16.94 1.04
N LYS A 66 8.07 -17.86 0.26
CA LYS A 66 7.76 -19.29 0.32
C LYS A 66 6.25 -19.58 0.17
N GLY A 67 5.66 -18.98 -0.85
CA GLY A 67 4.26 -19.25 -1.23
C GLY A 67 3.26 -18.15 -0.91
N GLY A 68 3.71 -16.96 -0.60
CA GLY A 68 2.89 -15.76 -0.49
C GLY A 68 2.88 -15.09 0.88
N VAL A 69 2.30 -13.91 0.93
CA VAL A 69 2.22 -13.08 2.13
C VAL A 69 1.00 -13.46 3.00
N LYS A 70 1.05 -13.15 4.29
CA LYS A 70 -0.07 -13.36 5.22
C LYS A 70 -1.16 -12.32 5.05
N ALA A 71 -0.78 -11.08 4.75
CA ALA A 71 -1.75 -10.01 4.54
C ALA A 71 -1.28 -9.05 3.44
N VAL A 72 -2.25 -8.47 2.74
CA VAL A 72 -2.06 -7.35 1.81
C VAL A 72 -2.94 -6.20 2.25
N VAL A 73 -2.40 -4.99 2.23
CA VAL A 73 -3.16 -3.75 2.35
C VAL A 73 -3.05 -3.01 1.02
N ASP A 74 -4.14 -2.96 0.27
CA ASP A 74 -4.21 -2.36 -1.07
C ASP A 74 -4.71 -0.91 -0.98
N PHE A 75 -3.79 0.04 -1.12
CA PHE A 75 -4.05 1.48 -1.13
C PHE A 75 -4.41 2.04 -2.51
N VAL A 76 -4.49 1.19 -3.52
CA VAL A 76 -4.92 1.58 -4.89
C VAL A 76 -6.39 1.26 -5.09
N GLY A 77 -6.80 0.01 -4.86
CA GLY A 77 -8.17 -0.44 -5.06
C GLY A 77 -8.57 -0.51 -6.53
N ALA A 78 -7.73 -1.11 -7.36
CA ALA A 78 -7.97 -1.34 -8.78
C ALA A 78 -8.05 -2.85 -9.09
N GLU A 79 -8.65 -3.21 -10.22
CA GLU A 79 -8.75 -4.61 -10.65
C GLU A 79 -7.38 -5.32 -10.69
N LYS A 80 -6.36 -4.67 -11.25
CA LYS A 80 -5.01 -5.23 -11.34
C LYS A 80 -4.36 -5.43 -9.98
N THR A 81 -4.51 -4.47 -9.07
CA THR A 81 -3.91 -4.57 -7.73
C THR A 81 -4.64 -5.59 -6.88
N LEU A 82 -5.97 -5.71 -6.99
CA LEU A 82 -6.72 -6.75 -6.29
C LEU A 82 -6.35 -8.15 -6.80
N LYS A 83 -6.19 -8.30 -8.13
CA LYS A 83 -5.72 -9.57 -8.70
C LYS A 83 -4.33 -9.93 -8.18
N TYR A 84 -3.38 -9.01 -8.24
CA TYR A 84 -2.03 -9.23 -7.72
C TYR A 84 -2.06 -9.55 -6.22
N SER A 85 -2.89 -8.85 -5.44
CA SER A 85 -3.08 -9.11 -4.01
C SER A 85 -3.61 -10.52 -3.74
N LEU A 86 -4.59 -10.98 -4.53
CA LEU A 86 -5.10 -12.35 -4.43
C LEU A 86 -4.03 -13.39 -4.76
N ASP A 87 -3.29 -13.18 -5.84
CA ASP A 87 -2.29 -14.14 -6.32
C ASP A 87 -1.06 -14.18 -5.37
N SER A 88 -0.70 -13.06 -4.74
CA SER A 88 0.43 -12.96 -3.80
C SER A 88 0.11 -13.39 -2.38
N THR A 89 -1.17 -13.55 -2.01
CA THR A 89 -1.57 -13.92 -0.64
C THR A 89 -1.60 -15.44 -0.48
N LYS A 90 -1.00 -15.98 0.57
CA LYS A 90 -1.07 -17.42 0.91
C LYS A 90 -2.46 -17.83 1.39
N LYS A 91 -2.74 -19.14 1.41
CA LYS A 91 -3.98 -19.69 2.02
C LYS A 91 -4.10 -19.26 3.48
N GLY A 92 -5.32 -18.92 3.88
CA GLY A 92 -5.61 -18.37 5.21
C GLY A 92 -5.13 -16.94 5.41
N GLY A 93 -4.73 -16.26 4.33
CA GLY A 93 -4.32 -14.86 4.37
C GLY A 93 -5.47 -13.89 4.15
N GLN A 94 -5.19 -12.60 4.34
CA GLN A 94 -6.18 -11.53 4.33
C GLN A 94 -5.77 -10.41 3.36
N ILE A 95 -6.76 -9.86 2.67
CA ILE A 95 -6.60 -8.71 1.80
C ILE A 95 -7.53 -7.61 2.29
N ILE A 96 -6.98 -6.43 2.57
CA ILE A 96 -7.72 -5.24 2.97
C ILE A 96 -7.59 -4.20 1.85
N VAL A 97 -8.72 -3.85 1.25
CA VAL A 97 -8.79 -2.83 0.20
C VAL A 97 -9.16 -1.50 0.85
N VAL A 98 -8.28 -0.52 0.70
CA VAL A 98 -8.43 0.85 1.21
C VAL A 98 -8.61 1.84 0.06
N GLY A 99 -7.94 1.58 -1.06
CA GLY A 99 -7.97 2.45 -2.24
C GLY A 99 -9.32 2.44 -2.96
N LEU A 100 -9.63 3.54 -3.64
CA LEU A 100 -10.90 3.79 -4.32
C LEU A 100 -10.69 4.10 -5.81
N PHE A 101 -9.63 3.55 -6.43
CA PHE A 101 -9.34 3.84 -7.84
C PHE A 101 -10.50 3.40 -8.76
N GLY A 102 -11.09 2.24 -8.46
CA GLY A 102 -12.28 1.75 -9.18
C GLY A 102 -12.03 0.54 -10.07
N GLY A 103 -13.08 0.14 -10.80
CA GLY A 103 -13.10 -1.06 -11.61
C GLY A 103 -14.03 -2.13 -11.05
N ALA A 104 -14.01 -3.31 -11.67
CA ALA A 104 -14.79 -4.47 -11.24
C ALA A 104 -13.90 -5.71 -11.27
N PHE A 105 -14.09 -6.59 -10.30
CA PHE A 105 -13.36 -7.85 -10.23
C PHE A 105 -14.35 -9.02 -10.21
N GLN A 106 -14.20 -9.95 -11.13
CA GLN A 106 -15.00 -11.16 -11.19
C GLN A 106 -14.19 -12.36 -10.69
N MET A 107 -14.76 -13.10 -9.78
CA MET A 107 -14.16 -14.31 -9.22
C MET A 107 -15.19 -15.43 -9.19
N PRO A 108 -14.89 -16.61 -9.76
CA PRO A 108 -15.76 -17.77 -9.63
C PRO A 108 -15.98 -18.13 -8.17
N ILE A 109 -17.23 -18.36 -7.75
CA ILE A 109 -17.58 -18.66 -6.35
C ILE A 109 -16.75 -19.79 -5.74
N PRO A 110 -16.47 -20.91 -6.44
CA PRO A 110 -15.65 -21.99 -5.88
C PRO A 110 -14.23 -21.57 -5.47
N MET A 111 -13.71 -20.48 -6.05
CA MET A 111 -12.37 -19.99 -5.71
C MET A 111 -12.29 -19.41 -4.28
N PHE A 112 -13.39 -18.94 -3.71
CA PHE A 112 -13.41 -18.46 -2.32
C PHE A 112 -13.05 -19.57 -1.33
N PRO A 113 -13.78 -20.69 -1.25
CA PRO A 113 -13.43 -21.77 -0.33
C PRO A 113 -12.11 -22.45 -0.69
N LEU A 114 -11.79 -22.61 -1.99
CA LEU A 114 -10.54 -23.25 -2.42
C LEU A 114 -9.29 -22.43 -2.06
N SER A 115 -9.38 -21.12 -2.15
CA SER A 115 -8.27 -20.23 -1.76
C SER A 115 -8.17 -20.02 -0.26
N ALA A 116 -9.27 -20.21 0.49
CA ALA A 116 -9.37 -19.96 1.93
C ALA A 116 -8.82 -18.58 2.33
N LYS A 117 -9.08 -17.56 1.51
CA LYS A 117 -8.63 -16.17 1.72
C LYS A 117 -9.82 -15.29 2.11
N SER A 118 -9.54 -14.20 2.84
CA SER A 118 -10.55 -13.19 3.13
C SER A 118 -10.22 -11.88 2.41
N ILE A 119 -11.26 -11.21 1.92
CA ILE A 119 -11.17 -9.88 1.33
C ILE A 119 -12.11 -8.98 2.13
N GLY A 120 -11.60 -7.87 2.64
CA GLY A 120 -12.36 -6.87 3.36
C GLY A 120 -12.07 -5.48 2.84
N GLY A 121 -13.01 -4.56 3.03
CA GLY A 121 -12.80 -3.14 2.81
C GLY A 121 -12.48 -2.41 4.11
N SER A 122 -11.72 -1.33 4.03
CA SER A 122 -11.52 -0.37 5.12
C SER A 122 -11.79 1.03 4.59
N PHE A 123 -12.69 1.75 5.24
CA PHE A 123 -13.06 3.11 4.85
C PHE A 123 -12.94 4.05 6.04
N VAL A 124 -12.03 5.03 5.89
CA VAL A 124 -11.69 6.03 6.92
C VAL A 124 -11.38 5.39 8.28
N GLY A 125 -11.62 6.08 9.38
CA GLY A 125 -11.40 5.58 10.72
C GLY A 125 -12.21 6.35 11.74
N SER A 126 -12.28 5.82 12.95
CA SER A 126 -12.93 6.45 14.10
C SER A 126 -12.04 7.54 14.73
N LEU A 127 -12.64 8.32 15.63
CA LEU A 127 -11.89 9.30 16.41
C LEU A 127 -10.86 8.64 17.33
N ASP A 128 -11.16 7.46 17.86
CA ASP A 128 -10.26 6.76 18.77
C ASP A 128 -9.07 6.18 18.00
N GLU A 129 -9.29 5.60 16.82
CA GLU A 129 -8.19 5.17 15.92
C GLU A 129 -7.30 6.37 15.51
N THR A 130 -7.90 7.54 15.25
CA THR A 130 -7.14 8.77 14.99
C THR A 130 -6.28 9.17 16.17
N ARG A 131 -6.79 9.08 17.40
CA ARG A 131 -6.02 9.37 18.62
C ARG A 131 -4.88 8.38 18.81
N GLU A 132 -5.13 7.10 18.60
CA GLU A 132 -4.10 6.04 18.67
C GLU A 132 -3.00 6.28 17.65
N MET A 133 -3.38 6.57 16.40
CA MET A 133 -2.45 6.91 15.33
C MET A 133 -1.57 8.11 15.69
N LEU A 134 -2.17 9.21 16.18
CA LEU A 134 -1.43 10.40 16.59
C LEU A 134 -0.51 10.13 17.79
N ASN A 135 -0.95 9.31 18.75
CA ASN A 135 -0.12 8.91 19.86
C ASN A 135 1.09 8.09 19.39
N LEU A 136 0.90 7.19 18.42
CA LEU A 136 1.99 6.41 17.84
C LEU A 136 3.02 7.33 17.14
N VAL A 137 2.54 8.33 16.37
CA VAL A 137 3.42 9.32 15.73
C VAL A 137 4.23 10.10 16.78
N LYS A 138 3.61 10.52 17.89
CA LYS A 138 4.30 11.22 19.00
C LYS A 138 5.42 10.40 19.65
N THR A 139 5.39 9.08 19.53
CA THR A 139 6.49 8.24 20.03
C THR A 139 7.79 8.34 19.22
N GLY A 140 7.76 8.99 18.06
CA GLY A 140 8.89 9.08 17.13
C GLY A 140 9.21 7.77 16.40
N LYS A 141 8.30 6.79 16.41
CA LYS A 141 8.46 5.51 15.72
C LYS A 141 7.93 5.49 14.30
N VAL A 142 7.27 6.57 13.90
CA VAL A 142 6.68 6.73 12.56
C VAL A 142 7.24 8.00 11.96
N ASP A 143 8.01 7.86 10.89
CA ASP A 143 8.57 8.99 10.18
C ASP A 143 7.51 9.59 9.24
N PRO A 144 7.40 10.94 9.15
CA PRO A 144 6.52 11.56 8.18
C PRO A 144 7.04 11.33 6.75
N ILE A 145 6.11 11.19 5.82
CA ILE A 145 6.47 11.19 4.40
C ILE A 145 6.89 12.61 3.96
N PRO A 146 7.64 12.74 2.85
CA PRO A 146 8.01 14.05 2.33
C PRO A 146 6.79 14.93 2.08
N VAL A 147 6.87 16.17 2.54
CA VAL A 147 5.84 17.20 2.30
C VAL A 147 6.50 18.37 1.59
N SER A 148 5.92 18.79 0.48
CA SER A 148 6.31 20.02 -0.23
C SER A 148 5.16 21.03 -0.19
N SER A 149 5.50 22.32 -0.29
CA SER A 149 4.50 23.39 -0.33
C SER A 149 4.49 24.04 -1.71
N ARG A 150 3.30 24.40 -2.18
CA ARG A 150 3.07 25.20 -3.40
C ARG A 150 2.07 26.31 -3.11
N GLY A 151 2.10 27.37 -3.89
CA GLY A 151 1.08 28.43 -3.79
C GLY A 151 -0.29 27.96 -4.26
N MET A 152 -1.36 28.55 -3.72
CA MET A 152 -2.74 28.22 -4.10
C MET A 152 -2.98 28.37 -5.62
N LYS A 153 -2.28 29.30 -6.28
CA LYS A 153 -2.37 29.52 -7.74
C LYS A 153 -1.90 28.33 -8.57
N GLU A 154 -1.12 27.42 -7.97
CA GLU A 154 -0.63 26.20 -8.60
C GLU A 154 -1.54 24.98 -8.38
N ALA A 155 -2.74 25.18 -7.81
CA ALA A 155 -3.65 24.09 -7.46
C ALA A 155 -3.94 23.17 -8.66
N THR A 156 -4.33 23.74 -9.81
CA THR A 156 -4.63 22.97 -11.02
C THR A 156 -3.40 22.16 -11.47
N LYS A 157 -2.25 22.82 -11.57
CA LYS A 157 -1.00 22.15 -11.95
C LYS A 157 -0.66 21.05 -10.96
N THR A 158 -0.89 21.25 -9.67
CA THR A 158 -0.62 20.26 -8.64
C THR A 158 -1.53 19.03 -8.77
N LEU A 159 -2.80 19.25 -9.13
CA LEU A 159 -3.72 18.13 -9.42
C LEU A 159 -3.31 17.36 -10.68
N ASP A 160 -2.85 18.05 -11.71
CA ASP A 160 -2.33 17.41 -12.93
C ASP A 160 -1.08 16.58 -12.60
N ASP A 161 -0.10 17.16 -11.90
CA ASP A 161 1.11 16.47 -11.45
C ASP A 161 0.77 15.24 -10.57
N LEU A 162 -0.28 15.33 -9.74
CA LEU A 162 -0.74 14.20 -8.92
C LEU A 162 -1.34 13.09 -9.78
N ARG A 163 -2.18 13.45 -10.75
CA ARG A 163 -2.80 12.51 -11.70
C ARG A 163 -1.74 11.81 -12.53
N ASP A 164 -0.71 12.53 -12.95
CA ASP A 164 0.38 12.03 -13.78
C ASP A 164 1.45 11.27 -12.98
N GLY A 165 1.27 11.13 -11.66
CA GLY A 165 2.17 10.40 -10.78
C GLY A 165 3.48 11.14 -10.44
N ALA A 166 3.61 12.40 -10.82
CA ALA A 166 4.84 13.19 -10.65
C ALA A 166 5.08 13.67 -9.20
N ILE A 167 4.17 13.36 -8.28
CA ILE A 167 4.28 13.75 -6.87
C ILE A 167 4.68 12.54 -6.02
N THR A 168 5.78 12.69 -5.28
CA THR A 168 6.17 11.76 -4.22
C THR A 168 5.85 12.38 -2.86
N GLY A 169 5.12 11.65 -2.01
CA GLY A 169 4.68 12.18 -0.70
C GLY A 169 3.41 13.02 -0.78
N ARG A 170 3.44 14.22 -0.22
CA ARG A 170 2.30 15.16 -0.16
C ARG A 170 2.68 16.56 -0.62
N VAL A 171 1.74 17.23 -1.27
CA VAL A 171 1.84 18.68 -1.54
C VAL A 171 0.77 19.39 -0.72
N VAL A 172 1.19 20.44 0.00
CA VAL A 172 0.31 21.35 0.73
C VAL A 172 0.21 22.65 -0.05
N LEU A 173 -1.02 23.06 -0.36
CA LEU A 173 -1.26 24.36 -0.99
C LEU A 173 -1.36 25.44 0.10
N GLN A 174 -0.60 26.50 -0.07
CA GLN A 174 -0.59 27.66 0.84
C GLN A 174 -1.30 28.84 0.19
N PRO A 175 -2.12 29.59 0.94
CA PRO A 175 -2.78 30.81 0.44
C PRO A 175 -1.84 31.85 -0.13
#